data_40ead3330f8aeb78fd34918ff666f7f1
#
_entry.id   40ead3330f8aeb78fd34918ff666f7f1
#
_cell.length_a   1.000
_cell.length_b   1.000
_cell.length_c   1.000
_cell.angle_alpha   90.00
_cell.angle_beta   90.00
_cell.angle_gamma   90.00
#
_symmetry.space_group_name_H-M   'P 1'
#
loop_
_entity.id
_entity.type
_entity.pdbx_description
1 polymer ?
#
loop_
_entity_poly.entity_id
_entity_poly.type
_entity_poly.pdbx_seq_one_letter_code
_entity_poly.pdbx_strand_id
1 'polypeptide(L)'
;GKTRLVRELLRGKRGIYFLADAASEREQLKNLGREVGEFFQDVILAASGFQDWPQVFTYLTEKSREERFILAVDEFPYLVNANPAVSSIFQKGVDLHLRDSRLMLLLTGSSIGMMEEEVLFSKAPLYGRRTGSLEVKEMPFNALEELFPDLPFDQRVAIYSLFGAIPAYLEKVIPDLSPLENIRRIIL
;
A
#
# COMPACT_ATOMS: atom_id res chain seq x y z
N GLY A 1 7.39 1.62 6.87
CA GLY A 1 6.51 0.49 6.63
C GLY A 1 6.01 0.43 5.19
N LYS A 2 5.01 -0.40 4.92
CA LYS A 2 4.43 -0.68 3.58
C LYS A 2 4.04 0.59 2.81
N THR A 3 3.28 1.48 3.44
CA THR A 3 2.85 2.76 2.84
C THR A 3 4.00 3.58 2.28
N ARG A 4 5.14 3.65 3.00
CA ARG A 4 6.33 4.36 2.51
C ARG A 4 6.92 3.68 1.28
N LEU A 5 7.02 2.35 1.28
CA LEU A 5 7.49 1.59 0.11
C LEU A 5 6.62 1.83 -1.11
N VAL A 6 5.29 1.86 -0.93
CA VAL A 6 4.35 2.18 -2.02
C VAL A 6 4.58 3.59 -2.55
N ARG A 7 4.72 4.58 -1.67
CA ARG A 7 4.98 5.97 -2.07
C ARG A 7 6.33 6.13 -2.78
N GLU A 8 7.38 5.44 -2.30
CA GLU A 8 8.68 5.43 -2.99
C GLU A 8 8.61 4.72 -4.35
N LEU A 9 7.83 3.62 -4.46
CA LEU A 9 7.58 2.98 -5.75
C LEU A 9 6.93 3.93 -6.76
N LEU A 10 6.00 4.76 -6.31
CA LEU A 10 5.28 5.72 -7.16
C LEU A 10 6.11 6.95 -7.52
N ARG A 11 7.21 7.23 -6.78
CA ARG A 11 8.05 8.41 -7.04
C ARG A 11 8.62 8.36 -8.47
N GLY A 12 8.35 9.41 -9.24
CA GLY A 12 8.79 9.52 -10.64
C GLY A 12 8.07 8.60 -11.62
N LYS A 13 6.98 7.96 -11.20
CA LYS A 13 6.13 7.12 -12.07
C LYS A 13 4.71 7.68 -12.13
N ARG A 14 4.04 7.40 -13.24
CA ARG A 14 2.61 7.66 -13.36
C ARG A 14 1.85 6.67 -12.47
N GLY A 15 1.24 7.17 -11.40
CA GLY A 15 0.55 6.29 -10.47
C GLY A 15 -0.39 7.01 -9.52
N ILE A 16 -1.42 6.32 -9.13
CA ILE A 16 -2.47 6.75 -8.21
C ILE A 16 -2.27 5.99 -6.89
N TYR A 17 -2.26 6.71 -5.79
CA TYR A 17 -2.26 6.15 -4.45
C TYR A 17 -3.62 6.34 -3.82
N PHE A 18 -4.29 5.26 -3.52
CA PHE A 18 -5.56 5.25 -2.81
C PHE A 18 -5.39 4.53 -1.46
N LEU A 19 -5.69 5.23 -0.37
CA LEU A 19 -5.73 4.67 0.97
C LEU A 19 -7.17 4.33 1.33
N ALA A 20 -7.47 3.04 1.46
CA ALA A 20 -8.73 2.59 2.00
C ALA A 20 -8.76 2.76 3.53
N ASP A 21 -9.91 3.11 4.08
CA ASP A 21 -10.12 3.33 5.49
C ASP A 21 -11.43 2.69 5.99
N ALA A 22 -11.81 2.93 7.24
CA ALA A 22 -13.02 2.38 7.86
C ALA A 22 -14.29 3.15 7.42
N ALA A 23 -14.46 3.36 6.11
CA ALA A 23 -15.61 4.02 5.51
C ALA A 23 -16.54 3.02 4.81
N SER A 24 -17.75 3.46 4.48
CA SER A 24 -18.71 2.68 3.68
C SER A 24 -18.18 2.48 2.25
N GLU A 25 -18.62 1.40 1.57
CA GLU A 25 -18.25 1.15 0.17
C GLU A 25 -18.53 2.37 -0.73
N ARG A 26 -19.66 3.03 -0.52
CA ARG A 26 -20.03 4.24 -1.28
C ARG A 26 -19.02 5.37 -1.09
N GLU A 27 -18.55 5.58 0.12
CA GLU A 27 -17.52 6.59 0.41
C GLU A 27 -16.16 6.19 -0.17
N GLN A 28 -15.80 4.91 -0.10
CA GLN A 28 -14.59 4.38 -0.74
C GLN A 28 -14.60 4.64 -2.25
N LEU A 29 -15.71 4.32 -2.93
CA LEU A 29 -15.87 4.56 -4.36
C LEU A 29 -15.84 6.06 -4.72
N LYS A 30 -16.45 6.91 -3.88
CA LYS A 30 -16.38 8.37 -4.05
C LYS A 30 -14.93 8.89 -3.89
N ASN A 31 -14.24 8.45 -2.85
CA ASN A 31 -12.85 8.86 -2.60
C ASN A 31 -11.91 8.37 -3.70
N LEU A 32 -12.04 7.11 -4.12
CA LEU A 32 -11.28 6.58 -5.25
C LEU A 32 -11.55 7.38 -6.54
N GLY A 33 -12.81 7.70 -6.80
CA GLY A 33 -13.19 8.50 -7.97
C GLY A 33 -12.57 9.89 -7.95
N ARG A 34 -12.46 10.52 -6.78
CA ARG A 34 -11.74 11.79 -6.63
C ARG A 34 -10.27 11.66 -7.00
N GLU A 35 -9.55 10.69 -6.40
CA GLU A 35 -8.11 10.48 -6.67
C GLU A 35 -7.85 10.14 -8.15
N VAL A 36 -8.69 9.29 -8.75
CA VAL A 36 -8.60 8.92 -10.16
C VAL A 36 -8.94 10.10 -11.07
N GLY A 37 -10.00 10.83 -10.75
CA GLY A 37 -10.45 11.99 -11.52
C GLY A 37 -9.41 13.12 -11.50
N GLU A 38 -8.82 13.41 -10.34
CA GLU A 38 -7.73 14.40 -10.24
C GLU A 38 -6.50 13.97 -11.06
N PHE A 39 -6.12 12.68 -10.99
CA PHE A 39 -4.97 12.16 -11.73
C PHE A 39 -5.15 12.27 -13.25
N PHE A 40 -6.34 11.98 -13.76
CA PHE A 40 -6.65 12.05 -15.20
C PHE A 40 -7.26 13.40 -15.62
N GLN A 41 -7.37 14.37 -14.72
CA GLN A 41 -8.00 15.67 -14.95
C GLN A 41 -9.47 15.56 -15.42
N ASP A 42 -10.17 14.52 -14.94
CA ASP A 42 -11.60 14.31 -15.16
C ASP A 42 -12.41 14.96 -14.03
N VAL A 43 -12.81 16.20 -14.24
CA VAL A 43 -13.52 17.02 -13.26
C VAL A 43 -14.87 16.41 -12.87
N ILE A 44 -15.53 15.73 -13.80
CA ILE A 44 -16.84 15.10 -13.53
C ILE A 44 -16.64 13.92 -12.58
N LEU A 45 -15.69 13.04 -12.89
CA LEU A 45 -15.39 11.90 -12.03
C LEU A 45 -14.88 12.35 -10.65
N ALA A 46 -14.00 13.35 -10.60
CA ALA A 46 -13.50 13.88 -9.34
C ALA A 46 -14.63 14.41 -8.43
N ALA A 47 -15.66 14.99 -9.00
CA ALA A 47 -16.80 15.52 -8.27
C ALA A 47 -17.83 14.45 -7.88
N SER A 48 -18.17 13.54 -8.81
CA SER A 48 -19.23 12.54 -8.61
C SER A 48 -18.79 11.27 -7.89
N GLY A 49 -17.51 10.89 -8.06
CA GLY A 49 -17.00 9.58 -7.68
C GLY A 49 -17.48 8.45 -8.62
N PHE A 50 -17.06 7.23 -8.32
CA PHE A 50 -17.60 6.04 -8.99
C PHE A 50 -18.90 5.59 -8.35
N GLN A 51 -19.77 4.98 -9.15
CA GLN A 51 -21.04 4.42 -8.68
C GLN A 51 -20.88 2.99 -8.15
N ASP A 52 -20.02 2.20 -8.81
CA ASP A 52 -19.73 0.82 -8.49
C ASP A 52 -18.33 0.39 -8.98
N TRP A 53 -17.90 -0.79 -8.56
CA TRP A 53 -16.59 -1.36 -8.95
C TRP A 53 -16.50 -1.72 -10.46
N PRO A 54 -17.53 -2.24 -11.11
CA PRO A 54 -17.51 -2.44 -12.57
C PRO A 54 -17.16 -1.16 -13.34
N GLN A 55 -17.71 -0.01 -12.93
CA GLN A 55 -17.36 1.29 -13.53
C GLN A 55 -15.87 1.62 -13.30
N VAL A 56 -15.34 1.36 -12.10
CA VAL A 56 -13.91 1.54 -11.82
C VAL A 56 -13.06 0.76 -12.80
N PHE A 57 -13.32 -0.55 -12.96
CA PHE A 57 -12.52 -1.40 -13.84
C PHE A 57 -12.62 -0.99 -15.30
N THR A 58 -13.82 -0.66 -15.76
CA THR A 58 -14.04 -0.18 -17.14
C THR A 58 -13.24 1.10 -17.41
N TYR A 59 -13.39 2.11 -16.54
CA TYR A 59 -12.68 3.39 -16.67
C TYR A 59 -11.16 3.22 -16.67
N LEU A 60 -10.62 2.48 -15.69
CA LEU A 60 -9.18 2.25 -15.59
C LEU A 60 -8.62 1.48 -16.80
N THR A 61 -9.38 0.52 -17.33
CA THR A 61 -8.98 -0.22 -18.51
C THR A 61 -8.93 0.68 -19.75
N GLU A 62 -9.93 1.55 -19.94
CA GLU A 62 -9.93 2.52 -21.03
C GLU A 62 -8.71 3.45 -20.95
N LYS A 63 -8.45 4.03 -19.77
CA LYS A 63 -7.27 4.87 -19.55
C LYS A 63 -5.95 4.15 -19.76
N SER A 64 -5.89 2.86 -19.41
CA SER A 64 -4.68 2.05 -19.59
C SER A 64 -4.33 1.76 -21.07
N ARG A 65 -5.26 1.96 -22.00
CA ARG A 65 -4.99 1.87 -23.45
C ARG A 65 -4.14 3.04 -23.92
N GLU A 66 -4.33 4.21 -23.33
CA GLU A 66 -3.61 5.43 -23.69
C GLU A 66 -2.20 5.43 -23.08
N GLU A 67 -2.10 5.11 -21.81
CA GLU A 67 -0.83 5.14 -21.07
C GLU A 67 -0.73 4.03 -20.01
N ARG A 68 0.51 3.67 -19.66
CA ARG A 68 0.78 2.76 -18.53
C ARG A 68 0.78 3.55 -17.22
N PHE A 69 0.08 3.06 -16.21
CA PHE A 69 0.09 3.63 -14.87
C PHE A 69 -0.08 2.57 -13.79
N ILE A 70 0.12 3.00 -12.54
CA ILE A 70 -0.02 2.16 -11.35
C ILE A 70 -1.24 2.64 -10.58
N LEU A 71 -2.11 1.72 -10.13
CA LEU A 71 -3.05 1.97 -9.06
C LEU A 71 -2.61 1.19 -7.83
N ALA A 72 -2.21 1.90 -6.78
CA ALA A 72 -1.89 1.32 -5.49
C ALA A 72 -3.07 1.52 -4.54
N VAL A 73 -3.69 0.42 -4.12
CA VAL A 73 -4.73 0.37 -3.09
C VAL A 73 -4.06 -0.07 -1.80
N ASP A 74 -3.84 0.88 -0.91
CA ASP A 74 -3.27 0.61 0.41
C ASP A 74 -4.39 0.30 1.40
N GLU A 75 -4.16 -0.65 2.29
CA GLU A 75 -5.12 -1.19 3.26
C GLU A 75 -6.39 -1.79 2.61
N PHE A 76 -6.20 -2.59 1.56
CA PHE A 76 -7.27 -3.36 0.88
C PHE A 76 -8.24 -4.11 1.82
N PRO A 77 -7.81 -4.64 2.98
CA PRO A 77 -8.72 -5.21 3.97
C PRO A 77 -9.90 -4.32 4.38
N TYR A 78 -9.77 -3.00 4.37
CA TYR A 78 -10.91 -2.13 4.66
C TYR A 78 -11.98 -2.18 3.58
N LEU A 79 -11.62 -2.39 2.32
CA LEU A 79 -12.60 -2.60 1.25
C LEU A 79 -13.36 -3.91 1.46
N VAL A 80 -12.66 -4.97 1.89
CA VAL A 80 -13.26 -6.27 2.23
C VAL A 80 -14.22 -6.13 3.41
N ASN A 81 -13.83 -5.40 4.45
CA ASN A 81 -14.71 -5.13 5.61
C ASN A 81 -15.96 -4.34 5.23
N ALA A 82 -15.84 -3.37 4.32
CA ALA A 82 -16.97 -2.58 3.84
C ALA A 82 -17.92 -3.38 2.94
N ASN A 83 -17.38 -4.30 2.14
CA ASN A 83 -18.12 -5.21 1.28
C ASN A 83 -17.39 -6.56 1.14
N PRO A 84 -17.84 -7.64 1.84
CA PRO A 84 -17.20 -8.96 1.73
C PRO A 84 -17.15 -9.56 0.33
N ALA A 85 -17.98 -9.06 -0.61
CA ALA A 85 -17.95 -9.51 -2.00
C ALA A 85 -16.83 -8.85 -2.82
N VAL A 86 -16.12 -7.83 -2.28
CA VAL A 86 -15.16 -7.04 -3.04
C VAL A 86 -14.03 -7.86 -3.63
N SER A 87 -13.53 -8.87 -2.93
CA SER A 87 -12.48 -9.76 -3.46
C SER A 87 -12.93 -10.54 -4.69
N SER A 88 -14.19 -11.01 -4.71
CA SER A 88 -14.78 -11.66 -5.88
C SER A 88 -15.07 -10.67 -7.01
N ILE A 89 -15.41 -9.42 -6.67
CA ILE A 89 -15.58 -8.34 -7.65
C ILE A 89 -14.24 -7.99 -8.29
N PHE A 90 -13.18 -7.86 -7.50
CA PHE A 90 -11.82 -7.65 -8.02
C PHE A 90 -11.33 -8.82 -8.86
N GLN A 91 -11.65 -10.06 -8.46
CA GLN A 91 -11.38 -11.24 -9.28
C GLN A 91 -11.99 -11.09 -10.69
N LYS A 92 -13.28 -10.76 -10.77
CA LYS A 92 -13.96 -10.54 -12.05
C LYS A 92 -13.36 -9.34 -12.80
N GLY A 93 -13.04 -8.26 -12.09
CA GLY A 93 -12.40 -7.09 -12.67
C GLY A 93 -11.07 -7.41 -13.33
N VAL A 94 -10.23 -8.21 -12.67
CA VAL A 94 -8.95 -8.67 -13.24
C VAL A 94 -9.19 -9.56 -14.46
N ASP A 95 -10.08 -10.56 -14.34
CA ASP A 95 -10.30 -11.54 -15.41
C ASP A 95 -10.92 -10.92 -16.66
N LEU A 96 -11.85 -9.97 -16.51
CA LEU A 96 -12.63 -9.41 -17.61
C LEU A 96 -12.07 -8.11 -18.19
N HIS A 97 -11.31 -7.36 -17.38
CA HIS A 97 -10.90 -6.00 -17.72
C HIS A 97 -9.39 -5.78 -17.66
N LEU A 98 -8.73 -6.20 -16.58
CA LEU A 98 -7.36 -5.77 -16.32
C LEU A 98 -6.28 -6.69 -16.91
N ARG A 99 -6.61 -7.95 -17.25
CA ARG A 99 -5.64 -8.96 -17.67
C ARG A 99 -4.78 -8.51 -18.86
N ASP A 100 -5.40 -7.87 -19.83
CA ASP A 100 -4.75 -7.37 -21.04
C ASP A 100 -4.52 -5.86 -21.01
N SER A 101 -4.71 -5.25 -19.84
CA SER A 101 -4.51 -3.81 -19.63
C SER A 101 -3.03 -3.48 -19.37
N ARG A 102 -2.69 -2.20 -19.51
CA ARG A 102 -1.35 -1.68 -19.17
C ARG A 102 -1.30 -1.13 -17.74
N LEU A 103 -2.34 -1.39 -16.94
CA LEU A 103 -2.43 -1.04 -15.52
C LEU A 103 -1.64 -2.03 -14.68
N MET A 104 -0.83 -1.53 -13.75
CA MET A 104 -0.30 -2.30 -12.64
C MET A 104 -1.19 -2.04 -11.41
N LEU A 105 -1.94 -3.05 -10.99
CA LEU A 105 -2.70 -3.00 -9.74
C LEU A 105 -1.85 -3.53 -8.59
N LEU A 106 -1.65 -2.72 -7.56
CA LEU A 106 -0.93 -3.07 -6.34
C LEU A 106 -1.91 -3.04 -5.16
N LEU A 107 -2.10 -4.18 -4.50
CA LEU A 107 -2.91 -4.29 -3.29
C LEU A 107 -1.99 -4.48 -2.08
N THR A 108 -2.17 -3.68 -1.04
CA THR A 108 -1.44 -3.85 0.22
C THR A 108 -2.41 -3.93 1.40
N GLY A 109 -1.95 -4.49 2.51
CA GLY A 109 -2.72 -4.56 3.75
C GLY A 109 -1.82 -4.87 4.93
N SER A 110 -2.16 -4.32 6.10
CA SER A 110 -1.45 -4.58 7.35
C SER A 110 -1.92 -5.88 8.04
N SER A 111 -3.17 -6.29 7.80
CA SER A 111 -3.71 -7.56 8.28
C SER A 111 -3.21 -8.71 7.42
N ILE A 112 -2.21 -9.45 7.91
CA ILE A 112 -1.64 -10.61 7.20
C ILE A 112 -2.73 -11.66 6.97
N GLY A 113 -3.51 -12.02 8.00
CA GLY A 113 -4.57 -13.03 7.89
C GLY A 113 -5.60 -12.69 6.82
N MET A 114 -6.11 -11.44 6.78
CA MET A 114 -7.06 -11.04 5.74
C MET A 114 -6.43 -11.04 4.34
N MET A 115 -5.18 -10.61 4.20
CA MET A 115 -4.48 -10.67 2.91
C MET A 115 -4.25 -12.12 2.47
N GLU A 116 -3.99 -13.03 3.40
CA GLU A 116 -3.88 -14.46 3.13
C GLU A 116 -5.22 -15.05 2.67
N GLU A 117 -6.30 -14.77 3.39
CA GLU A 117 -7.65 -15.28 3.08
C GLU A 117 -8.19 -14.75 1.75
N GLU A 118 -7.98 -13.47 1.44
CA GLU A 118 -8.59 -12.79 0.30
C GLU A 118 -7.72 -12.81 -0.96
N VAL A 119 -6.40 -12.91 -0.82
CA VAL A 119 -5.45 -12.73 -1.92
C VAL A 119 -4.47 -13.88 -2.08
N LEU A 120 -3.95 -14.44 -0.97
CA LEU A 120 -2.76 -15.28 -1.01
C LEU A 120 -3.06 -16.79 -1.01
N PHE A 121 -4.04 -17.27 -0.25
CA PHE A 121 -4.36 -18.69 -0.15
C PHE A 121 -4.97 -19.26 -1.42
N SER A 122 -4.78 -20.54 -1.66
CA SER A 122 -5.24 -21.22 -2.88
C SER A 122 -6.75 -21.17 -3.09
N LYS A 123 -7.54 -20.94 -2.06
CA LYS A 123 -8.99 -20.74 -2.12
C LYS A 123 -9.42 -19.28 -2.25
N ALA A 124 -8.48 -18.34 -2.11
CA ALA A 124 -8.79 -16.91 -2.19
C ALA A 124 -9.24 -16.52 -3.61
N PRO A 125 -10.22 -15.61 -3.74
CA PRO A 125 -10.71 -15.16 -5.06
C PRO A 125 -9.59 -14.64 -5.98
N LEU A 126 -8.60 -13.95 -5.43
CA LEU A 126 -7.48 -13.35 -6.17
C LEU A 126 -6.27 -14.30 -6.36
N TYR A 127 -6.34 -15.53 -5.83
CA TYR A 127 -5.29 -16.51 -6.04
C TYR A 127 -5.11 -16.84 -7.54
N GLY A 128 -3.84 -16.94 -7.97
CA GLY A 128 -3.51 -17.22 -9.38
C GLY A 128 -3.66 -16.02 -10.33
N ARG A 129 -4.15 -14.85 -9.86
CA ARG A 129 -4.28 -13.62 -10.64
C ARG A 129 -3.17 -12.62 -10.37
N ARG A 130 -2.44 -12.83 -9.28
CA ARG A 130 -1.27 -12.02 -8.96
C ARG A 130 -0.08 -12.40 -9.83
N THR A 131 0.68 -11.41 -10.24
CA THR A 131 1.95 -11.57 -10.95
C THR A 131 3.15 -11.57 -10.02
N GLY A 132 2.97 -11.14 -8.77
CA GLY A 132 3.99 -11.15 -7.75
C GLY A 132 3.40 -10.88 -6.36
N SER A 133 4.14 -11.22 -5.33
CA SER A 133 3.83 -10.87 -3.94
C SER A 133 5.13 -10.56 -3.19
N LEU A 134 5.06 -9.59 -2.29
CA LEU A 134 6.17 -9.18 -1.45
C LEU A 134 5.70 -9.13 0.01
N GLU A 135 6.28 -9.98 0.83
CA GLU A 135 6.13 -9.89 2.28
C GLU A 135 7.15 -8.88 2.82
N VAL A 136 6.65 -7.81 3.41
CA VAL A 136 7.50 -6.80 4.06
C VAL A 136 7.79 -7.27 5.47
N LYS A 137 8.97 -7.85 5.67
CA LYS A 137 9.45 -8.29 6.98
C LYS A 137 10.03 -7.13 7.79
N GLU A 138 10.26 -7.40 9.06
CA GLU A 138 11.02 -6.50 9.93
C GLU A 138 12.43 -6.28 9.37
N MET A 139 12.98 -5.12 9.63
CA MET A 139 14.35 -4.81 9.21
C MET A 139 15.34 -5.67 9.99
N PRO A 140 16.26 -6.37 9.33
CA PRO A 140 17.27 -7.13 10.04
C PRO A 140 18.31 -6.19 10.70
N PHE A 141 18.97 -6.68 11.74
CA PHE A 141 19.97 -5.89 12.49
C PHE A 141 21.05 -5.26 11.60
N ASN A 142 21.53 -5.99 10.57
CA ASN A 142 22.53 -5.47 9.65
C ASN A 142 22.07 -4.25 8.82
N ALA A 143 20.77 -4.03 8.67
CA ALA A 143 20.26 -2.82 8.03
C ALA A 143 20.60 -1.53 8.80
N LEU A 144 20.95 -1.64 10.11
CA LEU A 144 21.42 -0.50 10.87
C LEU A 144 22.79 0.02 10.42
N GLU A 145 23.60 -0.81 9.75
CA GLU A 145 24.87 -0.36 9.16
C GLU A 145 24.67 0.63 8.02
N GLU A 146 23.61 0.41 7.23
CA GLU A 146 23.24 1.33 6.15
C GLU A 146 22.53 2.59 6.68
N LEU A 147 21.71 2.45 7.75
CA LEU A 147 20.99 3.56 8.35
C LEU A 147 21.89 4.47 9.19
N PHE A 148 22.87 3.88 9.87
CA PHE A 148 23.76 4.54 10.83
C PHE A 148 25.20 4.09 10.62
N PRO A 149 25.83 4.44 9.50
CA PRO A 149 27.16 3.94 9.16
C PRO A 149 28.24 4.35 10.17
N ASP A 150 28.10 5.54 10.77
CA ASP A 150 29.10 6.09 11.69
C ASP A 150 28.88 5.67 13.15
N LEU A 151 27.78 4.96 13.47
CA LEU A 151 27.52 4.49 14.83
C LEU A 151 28.34 3.25 15.19
N PRO A 152 29.03 3.23 16.36
CA PRO A 152 29.68 2.04 16.88
C PRO A 152 28.74 0.83 17.00
N PHE A 153 29.30 -0.37 16.88
CA PHE A 153 28.52 -1.61 16.91
C PHE A 153 27.66 -1.76 18.18
N ASP A 154 28.25 -1.48 19.36
CA ASP A 154 27.57 -1.53 20.66
C ASP A 154 26.37 -0.56 20.74
N GLN A 155 26.53 0.64 20.21
CA GLN A 155 25.43 1.60 20.13
C GLN A 155 24.32 1.15 19.14
N ARG A 156 24.69 0.55 18.00
CA ARG A 156 23.69 -0.06 17.08
C ARG A 156 22.94 -1.20 17.75
N VAL A 157 23.63 -2.05 18.53
CA VAL A 157 22.97 -3.09 19.33
C VAL A 157 22.00 -2.48 20.34
N ALA A 158 22.41 -1.44 21.06
CA ALA A 158 21.54 -0.77 22.03
C ALA A 158 20.29 -0.17 21.35
N ILE A 159 20.45 0.56 20.24
CA ILE A 159 19.34 1.14 19.47
C ILE A 159 18.41 0.06 18.98
N TYR A 160 18.92 -1.03 18.40
CA TYR A 160 18.10 -2.13 17.90
C TYR A 160 17.32 -2.83 19.02
N SER A 161 17.96 -3.01 20.18
CA SER A 161 17.33 -3.62 21.35
C SER A 161 16.21 -2.76 21.94
N LEU A 162 16.31 -1.43 21.82
CA LEU A 162 15.35 -0.49 22.38
C LEU A 162 14.20 -0.17 21.44
N PHE A 163 14.48 0.06 20.17
CA PHE A 163 13.52 0.51 19.18
C PHE A 163 13.06 -0.61 18.23
N GLY A 164 13.72 -1.76 18.31
CA GLY A 164 13.46 -2.91 17.44
C GLY A 164 13.76 -2.60 15.98
N ALA A 165 13.10 -3.36 15.12
CA ALA A 165 13.21 -3.30 13.68
C ALA A 165 12.21 -2.32 13.03
N ILE A 166 11.57 -1.46 13.81
CA ILE A 166 10.47 -0.60 13.33
C ILE A 166 11.04 0.68 12.72
N PRO A 167 10.95 0.87 11.36
CA PRO A 167 11.54 2.03 10.69
C PRO A 167 11.07 3.37 11.24
N ALA A 168 9.81 3.46 11.68
CA ALA A 168 9.22 4.69 12.22
C ALA A 168 9.89 5.19 13.51
N TYR A 169 10.49 4.30 14.29
CA TYR A 169 11.30 4.67 15.44
C TYR A 169 12.74 4.95 15.03
N LEU A 170 13.31 4.11 14.17
CA LEU A 170 14.70 4.26 13.73
C LEU A 170 14.92 5.59 13.00
N GLU A 171 13.94 6.09 12.24
CA GLU A 171 14.01 7.39 11.58
C GLU A 171 14.09 8.59 12.55
N LYS A 172 13.66 8.41 13.80
CA LYS A 172 13.68 9.46 14.83
C LYS A 172 14.97 9.44 15.65
N VAL A 173 15.78 8.40 15.51
CA VAL A 173 17.06 8.27 16.23
C VAL A 173 18.02 9.32 15.73
N ILE A 174 18.62 10.05 16.68
CA ILE A 174 19.71 11.00 16.41
C ILE A 174 21.02 10.30 16.77
N PRO A 175 21.90 10.06 15.80
CA PRO A 175 23.14 9.33 16.02
C PRO A 175 24.07 9.96 17.08
N ASP A 176 24.09 11.28 17.17
CA ASP A 176 24.94 12.03 18.10
C ASP A 176 24.47 11.96 19.57
N LEU A 177 23.26 11.45 19.82
CA LEU A 177 22.71 11.28 21.16
C LEU A 177 22.94 9.85 21.67
N SER A 178 23.16 9.72 22.97
CA SER A 178 23.20 8.40 23.60
C SER A 178 21.88 7.64 23.43
N PRO A 179 21.87 6.30 23.50
CA PRO A 179 20.65 5.50 23.42
C PRO A 179 19.59 5.93 24.45
N LEU A 180 20.01 6.31 25.66
CA LEU A 180 19.11 6.76 26.73
C LEU A 180 18.44 8.11 26.40
N GLU A 181 19.18 9.04 25.82
CA GLU A 181 18.64 10.33 25.37
C GLU A 181 17.67 10.15 24.21
N ASN A 182 17.97 9.24 23.29
CA ASN A 182 17.03 8.87 22.22
C ASN A 182 15.72 8.28 22.76
N ILE A 183 15.78 7.40 23.79
CA ILE A 183 14.57 6.89 24.46
C ILE A 183 13.73 8.03 25.02
N ARG A 184 14.35 8.93 25.81
CA ARG A 184 13.63 10.04 26.41
C ARG A 184 12.93 10.93 25.41
N ARG A 185 13.53 11.09 24.22
CA ARG A 185 12.99 11.94 23.17
C ARG A 185 11.90 11.28 22.34
N ILE A 186 11.99 9.96 22.12
CA ILE A 186 11.15 9.23 21.15
C ILE A 186 9.96 8.58 21.85
N ILE A 187 10.15 8.12 23.08
CA ILE A 187 9.16 7.29 23.80
C ILE A 187 8.51 8.04 24.97
N LEU A 188 9.26 8.90 25.69
CA LEU A 188 8.79 9.66 26.83
C LEU A 188 8.42 11.09 26.44
#